data_974385b392e46508237d5672f9de848c
#
_entry.id   974385b392e46508237d5672f9de848c
#
_cell.length_a   1.000
_cell.length_b   1.000
_cell.length_c   1.000
_cell.angle_alpha   90.00
_cell.angle_beta   90.00
_cell.angle_gamma   90.00
#
_symmetry.space_group_name_H-M   'P 1'
#
loop_
_entity.id
_entity.type
_entity.pdbx_description
1 polymer ?
#
loop_
_entity_poly.entity_id
_entity_poly.type
_entity_poly.pdbx_seq_one_letter_code
_entity_poly.pdbx_strand_id
1 'polypeptide(L)' 'MIHPLSDCKNQNIPASTNIWQYCVVLPEARIGEKCNICSHCLIENNVVIGNNVTIKCGVQVWDGIE' A
#
# COMPACT_ATOMS: atom_id res chain seq x y z
N MET A 1 1.49 5.64 8.55
CA MET A 1 0.93 6.94 8.15
C MET A 1 0.28 6.81 6.78
N ILE A 2 -0.92 7.31 6.64
CA ILE A 2 -1.59 7.36 5.34
C ILE A 2 -1.67 8.83 4.93
N HIS A 3 -0.98 9.18 3.85
CA HIS A 3 -0.96 10.56 3.38
C HIS A 3 -2.36 11.01 2.96
N PRO A 4 -2.79 12.21 3.32
CA PRO A 4 -4.16 12.65 3.01
C PRO A 4 -4.48 12.78 1.52
N LEU A 5 -3.48 12.86 0.66
CA LEU A 5 -3.68 12.88 -0.79
C LEU A 5 -3.61 11.48 -1.41
N SER A 6 -3.57 10.41 -0.61
CA SER A 6 -3.69 9.06 -1.13
C SER A 6 -5.15 8.64 -1.17
N ASP A 7 -5.48 7.72 -2.06
CA ASP A 7 -6.80 7.09 -2.11
C ASP A 7 -6.69 5.70 -1.50
N CYS A 8 -6.63 5.65 -0.18
CA CYS A 8 -6.49 4.40 0.55
C CYS A 8 -7.84 3.99 1.09
N LYS A 9 -8.43 2.95 0.50
CA LYS A 9 -9.72 2.43 0.92
C LYS A 9 -9.59 1.29 1.93
N ASN A 10 -8.37 0.98 2.34
CA ASN A 10 -8.09 -0.09 3.28
C ASN A 10 -7.97 0.47 4.68
N GLN A 11 -8.76 -0.06 5.62
CA GLN A 11 -8.77 0.43 7.01
C GLN A 11 -7.83 -0.37 7.91
N ASN A 12 -7.16 -1.37 7.37
CA ASN A 12 -6.29 -2.25 8.15
C ASN A 12 -4.82 -2.00 7.87
N ILE A 13 -4.44 -0.76 7.64
CA ILE A 13 -3.04 -0.39 7.43
C ILE A 13 -2.37 -0.19 8.78
N PRO A 14 -1.31 -0.95 9.11
CA PRO A 14 -0.62 -0.76 10.38
C PRO A 14 -0.05 0.66 10.52
N ALA A 15 -0.03 1.17 11.74
CA ALA A 15 0.46 2.53 12.01
C ALA A 15 1.92 2.70 11.61
N SER A 16 2.70 1.63 11.63
CA SER A 16 4.11 1.66 11.26
C SER A 16 4.37 1.68 9.75
N THR A 17 3.32 1.49 8.95
CA THR A 17 3.42 1.49 7.49
C THR A 17 3.05 2.87 6.95
N ASN A 18 3.82 3.34 5.97
CA ASN A 18 3.59 4.63 5.34
C ASN A 18 3.05 4.46 3.93
N ILE A 19 1.92 5.11 3.68
CA ILE A 19 1.33 5.21 2.33
C ILE A 19 1.45 6.67 1.92
N TRP A 20 2.23 6.93 0.88
CA TRP A 20 2.51 8.29 0.45
C TRP A 20 1.45 8.81 -0.52
N GLN A 21 1.58 10.06 -0.93
CA GLN A 21 0.55 10.73 -1.74
C GLN A 21 0.33 10.06 -3.09
N TYR A 22 -0.88 10.18 -3.59
CA TYR A 22 -1.30 9.69 -4.91
C TYR A 22 -1.19 8.18 -5.08
N CYS A 23 -1.17 7.45 -3.97
CA CYS A 23 -1.31 6.00 -4.01
C CYS A 23 -2.78 5.62 -4.04
N VAL A 24 -3.08 4.50 -4.69
CA VAL A 24 -4.40 3.90 -4.63
C VAL A 24 -4.24 2.52 -3.99
N VAL A 25 -4.88 2.31 -2.84
CA VAL A 25 -4.85 1.04 -2.14
C VAL A 25 -6.28 0.52 -2.02
N LEU A 26 -6.54 -0.61 -2.64
CA LEU A 26 -7.88 -1.19 -2.65
C LEU A 26 -8.17 -1.91 -1.33
N PRO A 27 -9.46 -2.10 -0.99
CA PRO A 27 -9.82 -2.46 0.39
C PRO A 27 -9.40 -3.85 0.83
N GLU A 28 -9.15 -4.77 -0.08
CA GLU A 28 -8.83 -6.15 0.29
C GLU A 28 -7.35 -6.48 0.24
N ALA A 29 -6.50 -5.50 -0.02
CA ALA A 29 -5.05 -5.70 0.07
C ALA A 29 -4.63 -5.91 1.51
N ARG A 30 -3.65 -6.77 1.74
CA ARG A 30 -3.07 -7.01 3.06
C ARG A 30 -1.65 -6.48 3.05
N ILE A 31 -1.38 -5.49 3.88
CA ILE A 31 -0.08 -4.84 3.94
C ILE A 31 0.47 -5.01 5.36
N GLY A 32 1.68 -5.50 5.46
CA GLY A 32 2.33 -5.75 6.74
C GLY A 32 2.86 -4.48 7.39
N GLU A 33 3.67 -4.65 8.41
CA GLU A 33 4.19 -3.55 9.22
C GLU A 33 5.50 -3.03 8.67
N LYS A 34 5.81 -1.77 8.98
CA LYS A 34 7.06 -1.11 8.64
C LYS A 34 7.31 -1.10 7.12
N CYS A 35 6.24 -1.06 6.34
CA CYS A 35 6.32 -0.93 4.90
C CYS A 35 6.37 0.54 4.51
N ASN A 36 6.93 0.81 3.34
CA ASN A 36 6.96 2.15 2.79
C ASN A 36 6.49 2.09 1.34
N ILE A 37 5.26 2.53 1.12
CA ILE A 37 4.64 2.52 -0.21
C ILE A 37 4.78 3.94 -0.77
N CYS A 38 5.70 4.10 -1.71
CA CYS A 38 6.02 5.42 -2.27
C CYS A 38 4.89 5.92 -3.15
N SER A 39 5.01 7.18 -3.58
CA SER A 39 3.91 7.85 -4.28
C SER A 39 3.58 7.20 -5.63
N HIS A 40 2.36 7.41 -6.10
CA HIS A 40 1.88 6.97 -7.41
C HIS A 40 1.88 5.44 -7.58
N CYS A 41 1.71 4.70 -6.49
CA CYS A 41 1.59 3.24 -6.55
C CYS A 41 0.13 2.82 -6.60
N LEU A 42 -0.12 1.69 -7.24
CA LEU A 42 -1.42 1.04 -7.22
C LEU A 42 -1.28 -0.32 -6.55
N ILE A 43 -2.03 -0.54 -5.48
CA ILE A 43 -2.08 -1.82 -4.78
C ILE A 43 -3.49 -2.36 -4.94
N GLU A 44 -3.63 -3.44 -5.70
CA GLU A 44 -4.95 -4.01 -6.00
C GLU A 44 -5.45 -4.89 -4.87
N ASN A 45 -6.69 -5.35 -4.99
CA ASN A 45 -7.25 -6.33 -4.06
C ASN A 45 -6.48 -7.65 -4.18
N ASN A 46 -6.63 -8.48 -3.15
CA ASN A 46 -6.06 -9.82 -3.15
C ASN A 46 -4.53 -9.82 -3.31
N VAL A 47 -3.90 -8.79 -2.75
CA VAL A 47 -2.45 -8.63 -2.71
C VAL A 47 -1.99 -8.81 -1.27
N VAL A 48 -0.90 -9.53 -1.07
CA VAL A 48 -0.29 -9.69 0.25
C VAL A 48 1.12 -9.11 0.21
N ILE A 49 1.36 -8.08 1.01
CA ILE A 49 2.68 -7.47 1.15
C ILE A 49 3.16 -7.76 2.57
N GLY A 50 4.31 -8.39 2.69
CA GLY A 50 4.89 -8.75 3.99
C GLY A 50 5.39 -7.55 4.76
N ASN A 51 6.15 -7.81 5.83
CA ASN A 51 6.70 -6.74 6.66
C ASN A 51 7.98 -6.17 6.05
N ASN A 52 8.28 -4.92 6.36
CA ASN A 52 9.52 -4.25 5.97
C ASN A 52 9.74 -4.17 4.46
N VAL A 53 8.67 -4.09 3.69
CA VAL A 53 8.74 -4.00 2.23
C VAL A 53 8.70 -2.53 1.82
N THR A 54 9.59 -2.14 0.90
CA THR A 54 9.56 -0.84 0.27
C THR A 54 9.15 -0.99 -1.18
N ILE A 55 8.07 -0.31 -1.56
CA ILE A 55 7.60 -0.27 -2.94
C ILE A 55 7.90 1.12 -3.48
N LYS A 56 8.70 1.18 -4.53
CA LYS A 56 9.16 2.44 -5.11
C LYS A 56 8.02 3.14 -5.87
N CYS A 57 8.26 4.40 -6.19
CA CYS A 57 7.25 5.22 -6.87
C CYS A 57 6.84 4.62 -8.22
N GLY A 58 5.57 4.73 -8.55
CA GLY A 58 5.04 4.31 -9.83
C GLY A 58 4.89 2.82 -10.03
N VAL A 59 5.04 2.02 -8.97
CA VAL A 59 4.90 0.56 -9.07
C VAL A 59 3.43 0.18 -8.99
N GLN A 60 3.03 -0.78 -9.81
CA GLN A 60 1.70 -1.37 -9.77
C GLN A 60 1.81 -2.79 -9.26
N VAL A 61 1.09 -3.08 -8.16
CA VAL A 61 1.05 -4.42 -7.59
C VAL A 61 -0.31 -5.02 -7.93
N TRP A 62 -0.27 -6.00 -8.82
CA TRP A 62 -1.47 -6.55 -9.43
C TRP A 62 -2.14 -7.57 -8.52
N ASP A 63 -3.43 -7.76 -8.76
CA ASP A 63 -4.24 -8.75 -8.07
C ASP A 63 -3.56 -10.13 -8.10
N GLY A 64 -3.50 -10.79 -6.95
CA GLY A 64 -2.92 -12.12 -6.81
C GLY A 64 -1.42 -12.16 -6.52
N ILE A 65 -0.75 -11.04 -6.37
CA ILE A 65 0.68 -10.98 -6.05
C ILE A 65 0.89 -10.98 -4.54
N GLU A 66 1.90 -11.71 -4.11
CA GLU A 66 2.33 -11.73 -2.73
C GLU A 66 3.75 -11.17 -2.59
#